data_7df4c0b9579edae15bb33d7e6935d2c3
#
_entry.id   7df4c0b9579edae15bb33d7e6935d2c3
#
_cell.length_a   1.000
_cell.length_b   1.000
_cell.length_c   1.000
_cell.angle_alpha   90.00
_cell.angle_beta   90.00
_cell.angle_gamma   90.00
#
_symmetry.space_group_name_H-M   'P 1'
#
loop_
_entity.id
_entity.type
_entity.pdbx_description
1 polymer ?
#
loop_
_entity_poly.entity_id
_entity_poly.type
_entity_poly.pdbx_seq_one_letter_code
_entity_poly.pdbx_strand_id
1 'polypeptide(L)'
;MKNILVTGGCGFIGTGFIRLLLLDGDFGGRIINVDNLTYAGNPANLRDLEKLYPERYTFLKADICDTDTMTRVFDNYKIDAVCHFAAESHVDRSIVAPDAFINTNIIGTFNLLEAARRNSNRLLLFHHVSTDEVYGSLGPDGFFTEQTAYKPNSPYSASKAASDHLVRAYSKTYGLPVTLSNCSNNYGPYQFPEK
;
A
#
# COMPACT_ATOMS: atom_id res chain seq x y z
N MET A 1 -10.35 -11.17 -10.31
CA MET A 1 -8.93 -10.84 -10.14
C MET A 1 -8.12 -12.12 -10.10
N LYS A 2 -7.00 -12.18 -10.82
CA LYS A 2 -6.16 -13.38 -10.90
C LYS A 2 -4.75 -13.14 -10.32
N ASN A 3 -4.18 -11.95 -10.54
CA ASN A 3 -2.83 -11.59 -10.13
C ASN A 3 -2.86 -10.28 -9.35
N ILE A 4 -2.77 -10.37 -8.04
CA ILE A 4 -2.78 -9.18 -7.15
C ILE A 4 -1.35 -8.83 -6.77
N LEU A 5 -0.95 -7.60 -7.05
CA LEU A 5 0.25 -7.00 -6.46
C LEU A 5 -0.10 -6.47 -5.07
N VAL A 6 0.58 -6.96 -4.06
CA VAL A 6 0.56 -6.43 -2.70
C VAL A 6 1.90 -5.77 -2.44
N THR A 7 1.94 -4.49 -2.16
CA THR A 7 3.15 -3.78 -1.75
C THR A 7 3.16 -3.56 -0.26
N GLY A 8 4.32 -3.69 0.40
CA GLY A 8 4.41 -3.64 1.86
C GLY A 8 3.83 -4.88 2.55
N GLY A 9 3.80 -6.02 1.85
CA GLY A 9 3.17 -7.24 2.34
C GLY A 9 3.91 -7.94 3.46
N CYS A 10 5.18 -7.61 3.71
CA CYS A 10 5.95 -8.12 4.87
C CYS A 10 5.76 -7.27 6.13
N GLY A 11 5.07 -6.12 6.03
CA GLY A 11 4.64 -5.31 7.16
C GLY A 11 3.41 -5.88 7.87
N PHE A 12 3.00 -5.23 8.95
CA PHE A 12 1.88 -5.66 9.81
C PHE A 12 0.57 -5.91 9.05
N ILE A 13 0.00 -4.86 8.44
CA ILE A 13 -1.31 -4.92 7.79
C ILE A 13 -1.24 -5.77 6.51
N GLY A 14 -0.17 -5.59 5.70
CA GLY A 14 0.03 -6.36 4.48
C GLY A 14 0.16 -7.86 4.73
N THR A 15 0.86 -8.26 5.80
CA THR A 15 0.93 -9.66 6.24
C THR A 15 -0.46 -10.21 6.55
N GLY A 16 -1.25 -9.50 7.36
CA GLY A 16 -2.61 -9.89 7.70
C GLY A 16 -3.49 -10.06 6.46
N PHE A 17 -3.40 -9.12 5.53
CA PHE A 17 -4.15 -9.16 4.26
C PHE A 17 -3.78 -10.38 3.39
N ILE A 18 -2.47 -10.63 3.20
CA ILE A 18 -2.00 -11.79 2.43
C ILE A 18 -2.46 -13.10 3.06
N ARG A 19 -2.34 -13.22 4.38
CA ARG A 19 -2.77 -14.41 5.12
C ARG A 19 -4.28 -14.63 4.98
N LEU A 20 -5.08 -13.59 5.13
CA LEU A 20 -6.53 -13.67 4.92
C LEU A 20 -6.88 -14.20 3.54
N LEU A 21 -6.27 -13.67 2.48
CA LEU A 21 -6.58 -14.11 1.12
C LEU A 21 -6.18 -15.56 0.82
N LEU A 22 -5.05 -16.02 1.36
CA LEU A 22 -4.55 -17.36 1.07
C LEU A 22 -5.13 -18.45 1.96
N LEU A 23 -5.45 -18.14 3.24
CA LEU A 23 -5.91 -19.12 4.22
C LEU A 23 -7.42 -19.19 4.34
N ASP A 24 -8.10 -18.04 4.40
CA ASP A 24 -9.50 -17.96 4.80
C ASP A 24 -10.43 -17.48 3.65
N GLY A 25 -9.85 -16.93 2.58
CA GLY A 25 -10.62 -16.34 1.50
C GLY A 25 -10.89 -17.29 0.35
N ASP A 26 -11.99 -17.06 -0.36
CA ASP A 26 -12.33 -17.72 -1.64
C ASP A 26 -11.44 -17.23 -2.81
N PHE A 27 -10.33 -16.57 -2.50
CA PHE A 27 -9.43 -16.04 -3.51
C PHE A 27 -8.60 -17.17 -4.13
N GLY A 28 -8.90 -17.54 -5.37
CA GLY A 28 -8.19 -18.56 -6.14
C GLY A 28 -7.05 -18.06 -7.02
N GLY A 29 -6.65 -16.79 -6.90
CA GLY A 29 -5.60 -16.16 -7.72
C GLY A 29 -4.20 -16.27 -7.11
N ARG A 30 -3.27 -15.47 -7.68
CA ARG A 30 -1.88 -15.36 -7.24
C ARG A 30 -1.65 -14.02 -6.55
N ILE A 31 -0.78 -14.02 -5.55
CA ILE A 31 -0.29 -12.83 -4.85
C ILE A 31 1.18 -12.64 -5.19
N ILE A 32 1.51 -11.47 -5.70
CA ILE A 32 2.86 -10.98 -5.91
C ILE A 32 3.13 -9.95 -4.82
N ASN A 33 3.92 -10.34 -3.83
CA ASN A 33 4.27 -9.48 -2.70
C ASN A 33 5.58 -8.75 -2.96
N VAL A 34 5.53 -7.43 -3.03
CA VAL A 34 6.70 -6.56 -3.15
C VAL A 34 6.93 -5.83 -1.83
N ASP A 35 8.13 -5.99 -1.27
CA ASP A 35 8.52 -5.30 -0.04
C ASP A 35 10.02 -4.96 -0.07
N ASN A 36 10.37 -3.78 0.36
CA ASN A 36 11.77 -3.33 0.43
C ASN A 36 12.49 -3.88 1.66
N LEU A 37 11.76 -4.45 2.63
CA LEU A 37 12.27 -4.95 3.90
C LEU A 37 12.99 -3.87 4.71
N THR A 38 12.34 -2.72 4.88
CA THR A 38 12.78 -1.70 5.81
C THR A 38 12.55 -2.18 7.27
N TYR A 39 12.61 -1.30 8.24
CA TYR A 39 12.61 -1.66 9.66
C TYR A 39 11.41 -2.51 10.13
N ALA A 40 10.24 -2.35 9.52
CA ALA A 40 9.01 -3.07 9.88
C ALA A 40 8.68 -4.27 8.98
N GLY A 41 9.41 -4.46 7.89
CA GLY A 41 9.20 -5.55 6.93
C GLY A 41 9.88 -6.85 7.41
N ASN A 42 9.09 -7.86 7.79
CA ASN A 42 9.60 -9.16 8.22
C ASN A 42 9.08 -10.30 7.34
N PRO A 43 9.89 -10.83 6.41
CA PRO A 43 9.47 -11.90 5.52
C PRO A 43 9.19 -13.23 6.25
N ALA A 44 9.69 -13.39 7.49
CA ALA A 44 9.40 -14.58 8.30
C ALA A 44 7.91 -14.74 8.61
N ASN A 45 7.14 -13.64 8.61
CA ASN A 45 5.69 -13.63 8.83
C ASN A 45 4.91 -14.41 7.76
N LEU A 46 5.51 -14.64 6.59
CA LEU A 46 4.86 -15.26 5.42
C LEU A 46 5.59 -16.53 4.91
N ARG A 47 6.64 -16.99 5.62
CA ARG A 47 7.46 -18.13 5.21
C ARG A 47 6.68 -19.44 5.12
N ASP A 48 5.68 -19.62 5.96
CA ASP A 48 4.78 -20.76 5.91
C ASP A 48 3.91 -20.74 4.65
N LEU A 49 3.42 -19.59 4.26
CA LEU A 49 2.59 -19.42 3.05
C LEU A 49 3.40 -19.63 1.76
N GLU A 50 4.65 -19.21 1.74
CA GLU A 50 5.55 -19.47 0.62
C GLU A 50 5.72 -20.97 0.37
N LYS A 51 5.77 -21.78 1.42
CA LYS A 51 5.86 -23.23 1.34
C LYS A 51 4.53 -23.90 1.02
N LEU A 52 3.43 -23.42 1.60
CA LEU A 52 2.09 -24.00 1.43
C LEU A 52 1.47 -23.65 0.06
N TYR A 53 1.81 -22.50 -0.49
CA TYR A 53 1.20 -21.97 -1.71
C TYR A 53 2.24 -21.51 -2.75
N PRO A 54 3.22 -22.36 -3.13
CA PRO A 54 4.34 -21.94 -4.01
C PRO A 54 3.87 -21.43 -5.38
N GLU A 55 2.72 -21.92 -5.89
CA GLU A 55 2.16 -21.50 -7.16
C GLU A 55 1.28 -20.24 -7.05
N ARG A 56 0.88 -19.87 -5.82
CA ARG A 56 -0.04 -18.76 -5.56
C ARG A 56 0.58 -17.58 -4.84
N TYR A 57 1.75 -17.75 -4.25
CA TYR A 57 2.48 -16.70 -3.55
C TYR A 57 3.88 -16.54 -4.10
N THR A 58 4.25 -15.32 -4.41
CA THR A 58 5.60 -14.95 -4.85
C THR A 58 6.07 -13.73 -4.08
N PHE A 59 7.21 -13.83 -3.42
CA PHE A 59 7.87 -12.70 -2.77
C PHE A 59 8.96 -12.11 -3.66
N LEU A 60 8.98 -10.78 -3.75
CA LEU A 60 9.99 -9.99 -4.46
C LEU A 60 10.53 -8.91 -3.54
N LYS A 61 11.81 -8.97 -3.20
CA LYS A 61 12.47 -7.87 -2.52
C LYS A 61 12.73 -6.75 -3.52
N ALA A 62 11.95 -5.66 -3.43
CA ALA A 62 12.10 -4.51 -4.32
C ALA A 62 11.54 -3.25 -3.67
N ASP A 63 12.06 -2.10 -4.13
CA ASP A 63 11.59 -0.78 -3.73
C ASP A 63 10.56 -0.27 -4.74
N ILE A 64 9.43 0.24 -4.26
CA ILE A 64 8.40 0.88 -5.12
C ILE A 64 8.92 2.17 -5.77
N CYS A 65 10.00 2.75 -5.26
CA CYS A 65 10.68 3.89 -5.86
C CYS A 65 11.50 3.52 -7.12
N ASP A 66 11.78 2.23 -7.34
CA ASP A 66 12.44 1.74 -8.56
C ASP A 66 11.41 1.56 -9.69
N THR A 67 11.31 2.58 -10.54
CA THR A 67 10.35 2.63 -11.66
C THR A 67 10.52 1.47 -12.64
N ASP A 68 11.77 1.08 -12.95
CA ASP A 68 12.04 0.01 -13.91
C ASP A 68 11.62 -1.34 -13.35
N THR A 69 11.91 -1.59 -12.08
CA THR A 69 11.49 -2.80 -11.40
C THR A 69 9.97 -2.88 -11.30
N MET A 70 9.28 -1.81 -10.93
CA MET A 70 7.80 -1.81 -10.89
C MET A 70 7.20 -2.06 -12.28
N THR A 71 7.74 -1.45 -13.33
CA THR A 71 7.30 -1.72 -14.71
C THR A 71 7.44 -3.20 -15.05
N ARG A 72 8.60 -3.81 -14.78
CA ARG A 72 8.84 -5.25 -15.01
C ARG A 72 7.90 -6.15 -14.20
N VAL A 73 7.59 -5.78 -12.96
CA VAL A 73 6.64 -6.54 -12.11
C VAL A 73 5.25 -6.57 -12.76
N PHE A 74 4.73 -5.43 -13.18
CA PHE A 74 3.42 -5.37 -13.85
C PHE A 74 3.38 -6.19 -15.13
N ASP A 75 4.45 -6.10 -15.94
CA ASP A 75 4.52 -6.78 -17.24
C ASP A 75 4.72 -8.29 -17.11
N ASN A 76 5.63 -8.74 -16.24
CA ASN A 76 5.96 -10.16 -16.08
C ASN A 76 4.85 -10.94 -15.40
N TYR A 77 4.25 -10.38 -14.37
CA TYR A 77 3.21 -11.04 -13.57
C TYR A 77 1.79 -10.75 -14.05
N LYS A 78 1.63 -9.93 -15.10
CA LYS A 78 0.32 -9.59 -15.66
C LYS A 78 -0.66 -9.09 -14.59
N ILE A 79 -0.20 -8.14 -13.77
CA ILE A 79 -0.96 -7.59 -12.65
C ILE A 79 -2.31 -7.06 -13.11
N ASP A 80 -3.37 -7.48 -12.45
CA ASP A 80 -4.74 -7.03 -12.70
C ASP A 80 -5.39 -6.34 -11.49
N ALA A 81 -4.75 -6.43 -10.31
CA ALA A 81 -5.16 -5.63 -9.15
C ALA A 81 -3.95 -5.25 -8.29
N VAL A 82 -4.04 -4.13 -7.61
CA VAL A 82 -3.03 -3.62 -6.67
C VAL A 82 -3.68 -3.35 -5.32
N CYS A 83 -3.04 -3.85 -4.25
CA CYS A 83 -3.32 -3.45 -2.87
C CYS A 83 -2.04 -2.81 -2.30
N HIS A 84 -2.06 -1.49 -2.18
CA HIS A 84 -0.88 -0.71 -1.88
C HIS A 84 -0.81 -0.37 -0.38
N PHE A 85 0.00 -1.15 0.37
CA PHE A 85 0.28 -0.93 1.81
C PHE A 85 1.67 -0.33 2.06
N ALA A 86 2.60 -0.43 1.10
CA ALA A 86 3.96 0.07 1.29
C ALA A 86 3.96 1.57 1.58
N ALA A 87 4.50 1.95 2.74
CA ALA A 87 4.62 3.32 3.18
C ALA A 87 5.66 3.43 4.29
N GLU A 88 6.32 4.57 4.40
CA GLU A 88 6.89 5.02 5.66
C GLU A 88 5.75 5.56 6.53
N SER A 89 5.63 5.09 7.78
CA SER A 89 4.40 5.29 8.56
C SER A 89 4.59 5.77 10.00
N HIS A 90 5.83 5.91 10.49
CA HIS A 90 6.12 6.33 11.86
C HIS A 90 6.20 7.86 11.97
N VAL A 91 5.22 8.50 12.64
CA VAL A 91 5.09 9.96 12.71
C VAL A 91 6.36 10.64 13.23
N ASP A 92 6.93 10.18 14.36
CA ASP A 92 8.12 10.81 14.94
C ASP A 92 9.34 10.72 14.01
N ARG A 93 9.49 9.62 13.27
CA ARG A 93 10.53 9.51 12.23
C ARG A 93 10.32 10.50 11.11
N SER A 94 9.07 10.83 10.77
CA SER A 94 8.80 11.82 9.71
C SER A 94 9.24 13.24 10.10
N ILE A 95 9.29 13.53 11.39
CA ILE A 95 9.77 14.82 11.91
C ILE A 95 11.30 14.92 11.78
N VAL A 96 12.00 13.81 11.99
CA VAL A 96 13.49 13.78 11.97
C VAL A 96 14.03 13.60 10.55
N ALA A 97 13.38 12.76 9.72
CA ALA A 97 13.83 12.42 8.37
C ALA A 97 12.65 12.39 7.38
N PRO A 98 12.09 13.54 7.00
CA PRO A 98 10.91 13.63 6.17
C PRO A 98 11.13 13.17 4.71
N ASP A 99 12.36 13.20 4.23
CA ASP A 99 12.74 12.79 2.86
C ASP A 99 12.35 11.35 2.53
N ALA A 100 12.51 10.42 3.46
CA ALA A 100 12.09 9.03 3.29
C ALA A 100 10.58 8.91 3.04
N PHE A 101 9.78 9.75 3.71
CA PHE A 101 8.32 9.79 3.55
C PHE A 101 7.90 10.39 2.21
N ILE A 102 8.58 11.42 1.74
CA ILE A 102 8.33 12.00 0.41
C ILE A 102 8.66 10.96 -0.67
N ASN A 103 9.82 10.34 -0.59
CA ASN A 103 10.25 9.35 -1.56
C ASN A 103 9.31 8.14 -1.58
N THR A 104 9.11 7.48 -0.45
CA THR A 104 8.29 6.26 -0.40
C THR A 104 6.83 6.55 -0.65
N ASN A 105 6.23 7.49 0.10
CA ASN A 105 4.77 7.67 0.07
C ASN A 105 4.29 8.43 -1.16
N ILE A 106 5.07 9.38 -1.70
CA ILE A 106 4.66 10.17 -2.86
C ILE A 106 5.26 9.60 -4.14
N ILE A 107 6.59 9.52 -4.24
CA ILE A 107 7.24 9.07 -5.48
C ILE A 107 6.98 7.58 -5.72
N GLY A 108 7.06 6.74 -4.68
CA GLY A 108 6.72 5.31 -4.80
C GLY A 108 5.28 5.08 -5.25
N THR A 109 4.31 5.82 -4.66
CA THR A 109 2.90 5.76 -5.11
C THR A 109 2.75 6.23 -6.56
N PHE A 110 3.41 7.32 -6.94
CA PHE A 110 3.42 7.80 -8.33
C PHE A 110 3.93 6.73 -9.30
N ASN A 111 5.04 6.07 -9.00
CA ASN A 111 5.60 5.01 -9.84
C ASN A 111 4.63 3.84 -10.04
N LEU A 112 3.94 3.41 -8.96
CA LEU A 112 2.92 2.38 -9.05
C LEU A 112 1.73 2.81 -9.89
N LEU A 113 1.28 4.06 -9.76
CA LEU A 113 0.19 4.61 -10.57
C LEU A 113 0.57 4.69 -12.04
N GLU A 114 1.81 5.06 -12.38
CA GLU A 114 2.30 5.07 -13.75
C GLU A 114 2.39 3.66 -14.34
N ALA A 115 2.88 2.68 -13.58
CA ALA A 115 2.89 1.29 -14.01
C ALA A 115 1.46 0.75 -14.21
N ALA A 116 0.54 1.08 -13.31
CA ALA A 116 -0.88 0.75 -13.41
C ALA A 116 -1.53 1.40 -14.64
N ARG A 117 -1.26 2.68 -14.91
CA ARG A 117 -1.79 3.41 -16.07
C ARG A 117 -1.34 2.80 -17.41
N ARG A 118 -0.08 2.40 -17.51
CA ARG A 118 0.46 1.70 -18.70
C ARG A 118 -0.21 0.35 -18.93
N ASN A 119 -0.77 -0.26 -17.88
CA ASN A 119 -1.45 -1.55 -17.89
C ASN A 119 -2.99 -1.42 -17.70
N SER A 120 -3.57 -0.24 -17.93
CA SER A 120 -4.97 0.09 -17.66
C SER A 120 -5.99 -0.81 -18.36
N ASN A 121 -5.63 -1.36 -19.54
CA ASN A 121 -6.47 -2.30 -20.28
C ASN A 121 -6.74 -3.62 -19.54
N ARG A 122 -5.98 -3.92 -18.52
CA ARG A 122 -6.05 -5.15 -17.73
C ARG A 122 -6.38 -4.88 -16.26
N LEU A 123 -6.06 -3.67 -15.78
CA LEU A 123 -6.23 -3.33 -14.36
C LEU A 123 -7.72 -3.25 -13.98
N LEU A 124 -8.12 -4.03 -12.99
CA LEU A 124 -9.47 -4.07 -12.45
C LEU A 124 -9.63 -3.24 -11.18
N LEU A 125 -8.56 -3.05 -10.43
CA LEU A 125 -8.56 -2.31 -9.17
C LEU A 125 -7.16 -1.84 -8.77
N PHE A 126 -7.08 -0.59 -8.32
CA PHE A 126 -5.96 -0.07 -7.55
C PHE A 126 -6.49 0.41 -6.19
N HIS A 127 -6.26 -0.37 -5.14
CA HIS A 127 -6.64 0.00 -3.78
C HIS A 127 -5.46 0.64 -3.06
N HIS A 128 -5.63 1.89 -2.62
CA HIS A 128 -4.64 2.64 -1.85
C HIS A 128 -5.05 2.68 -0.37
N VAL A 129 -4.17 2.19 0.50
CA VAL A 129 -4.38 2.25 1.94
C VAL A 129 -3.73 3.50 2.50
N SER A 130 -4.55 4.41 3.03
CA SER A 130 -4.17 5.67 3.64
C SER A 130 -4.49 5.69 5.14
N THR A 131 -4.57 6.85 5.72
CA THR A 131 -4.77 7.07 7.16
C THR A 131 -5.80 8.18 7.41
N ASP A 132 -6.50 8.10 8.53
CA ASP A 132 -7.36 9.18 9.02
C ASP A 132 -6.59 10.44 9.44
N GLU A 133 -5.28 10.32 9.69
CA GLU A 133 -4.42 11.47 10.01
C GLU A 133 -4.36 12.54 8.89
N VAL A 134 -4.77 12.20 7.66
CA VAL A 134 -4.90 13.18 6.57
C VAL A 134 -5.97 14.24 6.85
N TYR A 135 -6.93 13.94 7.71
CA TYR A 135 -7.98 14.87 8.11
C TYR A 135 -7.53 15.84 9.20
N GLY A 136 -6.41 15.57 9.87
CA GLY A 136 -5.86 16.39 10.96
C GLY A 136 -6.40 16.00 12.33
N SER A 137 -6.72 16.99 13.17
CA SER A 137 -7.18 16.75 14.54
C SER A 137 -8.67 16.99 14.67
N LEU A 138 -9.37 16.07 15.34
CA LEU A 138 -10.72 16.30 15.81
C LEU A 138 -10.70 17.18 17.08
N GLY A 139 -11.76 17.99 17.25
CA GLY A 139 -12.09 18.59 18.54
C GLY A 139 -12.57 17.55 19.55
N PRO A 140 -13.12 17.98 20.70
CA PRO A 140 -13.63 17.07 21.73
C PRO A 140 -14.82 16.22 21.26
N ASP A 141 -15.52 16.66 20.23
CA ASP A 141 -16.70 16.01 19.67
C ASP A 141 -16.60 15.95 18.14
N GLY A 142 -17.26 14.95 17.54
CA GLY A 142 -17.39 14.80 16.09
C GLY A 142 -16.74 13.57 15.53
N PHE A 143 -16.81 13.43 14.20
CA PHE A 143 -16.26 12.32 13.44
C PHE A 143 -15.65 12.83 12.14
N PHE A 144 -14.61 12.14 11.65
CA PHE A 144 -14.21 12.28 10.25
C PHE A 144 -15.20 11.53 9.36
N THR A 145 -15.43 12.09 8.19
CA THR A 145 -16.24 11.50 7.12
C THR A 145 -15.49 11.64 5.80
N GLU A 146 -15.98 10.99 4.76
CA GLU A 146 -15.41 11.10 3.40
C GLU A 146 -15.53 12.52 2.82
N GLN A 147 -16.34 13.39 3.46
CA GLN A 147 -16.51 14.82 3.10
C GLN A 147 -15.60 15.75 3.91
N THR A 148 -14.91 15.23 4.92
CA THR A 148 -14.02 16.05 5.75
C THR A 148 -12.82 16.53 4.91
N ALA A 149 -12.54 17.83 4.98
CA ALA A 149 -11.39 18.40 4.28
C ALA A 149 -10.07 17.93 4.88
N TYR A 150 -9.08 17.62 4.03
CA TYR A 150 -7.75 17.25 4.47
C TYR A 150 -7.04 18.44 5.13
N LYS A 151 -6.49 18.22 6.33
CA LYS A 151 -5.71 19.17 7.14
C LYS A 151 -4.56 18.46 7.87
N PRO A 152 -3.63 17.81 7.14
CA PRO A 152 -2.57 17.02 7.75
C PRO A 152 -1.65 17.89 8.63
N ASN A 153 -1.23 17.36 9.78
CA ASN A 153 -0.46 18.08 10.79
C ASN A 153 1.00 17.57 10.96
N SER A 154 1.39 16.54 10.22
CA SER A 154 2.75 16.00 10.27
C SER A 154 3.31 15.77 8.87
N PRO A 155 4.65 15.66 8.67
CA PRO A 155 5.22 15.29 7.38
C PRO A 155 4.71 13.94 6.87
N TYR A 156 4.48 12.95 7.77
CA TYR A 156 3.83 11.69 7.44
C TYR A 156 2.42 11.90 6.86
N SER A 157 1.54 12.53 7.63
CA SER A 157 0.15 12.72 7.17
C SER A 157 0.07 13.61 5.93
N ALA A 158 0.97 14.59 5.77
CA ALA A 158 1.08 15.40 4.56
C ALA A 158 1.51 14.56 3.35
N SER A 159 2.46 13.63 3.51
CA SER A 159 2.88 12.72 2.43
C SER A 159 1.77 11.76 2.03
N LYS A 160 0.98 11.25 2.99
CA LYS A 160 -0.19 10.42 2.71
C LYS A 160 -1.31 11.21 2.02
N ALA A 161 -1.60 12.43 2.46
CA ALA A 161 -2.56 13.30 1.79
C ALA A 161 -2.16 13.61 0.34
N ALA A 162 -0.86 13.83 0.07
CA ALA A 162 -0.35 14.03 -1.28
C ALA A 162 -0.54 12.78 -2.16
N SER A 163 -0.25 11.57 -1.65
CA SER A 163 -0.49 10.33 -2.39
C SER A 163 -1.98 10.08 -2.64
N ASP A 164 -2.86 10.37 -1.68
CA ASP A 164 -4.31 10.29 -1.86
C ASP A 164 -4.80 11.20 -3.00
N HIS A 165 -4.27 12.42 -3.07
CA HIS A 165 -4.59 13.34 -4.17
C HIS A 165 -4.09 12.83 -5.52
N LEU A 166 -2.89 12.21 -5.59
CA LEU A 166 -2.40 11.57 -6.81
C LEU A 166 -3.33 10.44 -7.25
N VAL A 167 -3.71 9.54 -6.35
CA VAL A 167 -4.64 8.42 -6.64
C VAL A 167 -5.96 8.93 -7.20
N ARG A 168 -6.55 9.95 -6.57
CA ARG A 168 -7.79 10.60 -7.04
C ARG A 168 -7.61 11.25 -8.41
N ALA A 169 -6.50 11.96 -8.62
CA ALA A 169 -6.19 12.61 -9.89
C ALA A 169 -6.07 11.58 -11.02
N TYR A 170 -5.39 10.45 -10.78
CA TYR A 170 -5.25 9.38 -11.78
C TYR A 170 -6.58 8.73 -12.14
N SER A 171 -7.48 8.56 -11.16
CA SER A 171 -8.84 8.13 -11.45
C SER A 171 -9.60 9.12 -12.34
N LYS A 172 -9.56 10.39 -11.99
CA LYS A 172 -10.32 11.43 -12.71
C LYS A 172 -9.74 11.75 -14.08
N THR A 173 -8.42 11.76 -14.21
CA THR A 173 -7.73 12.16 -15.45
C THR A 173 -7.59 11.02 -16.43
N TYR A 174 -7.26 9.83 -15.93
CA TYR A 174 -6.92 8.66 -16.77
C TYR A 174 -7.96 7.53 -16.68
N GLY A 175 -8.99 7.67 -15.85
CA GLY A 175 -10.02 6.64 -15.69
C GLY A 175 -9.55 5.38 -14.97
N LEU A 176 -8.45 5.44 -14.19
CA LEU A 176 -8.01 4.28 -13.43
C LEU A 176 -9.08 3.85 -12.41
N PRO A 177 -9.39 2.55 -12.30
CA PRO A 177 -10.31 2.02 -11.31
C PRO A 177 -9.65 2.01 -9.93
N VAL A 178 -9.84 3.07 -9.16
CA VAL A 178 -9.22 3.21 -7.84
C VAL A 178 -10.24 3.15 -6.71
N THR A 179 -9.79 2.64 -5.57
CA THR A 179 -10.44 2.81 -4.27
C THR A 179 -9.40 3.28 -3.25
N LEU A 180 -9.86 3.94 -2.20
CA LEU A 180 -9.00 4.48 -1.16
C LEU A 180 -9.65 4.23 0.19
N SER A 181 -8.86 3.82 1.19
CA SER A 181 -9.29 3.69 2.57
C SER A 181 -8.45 4.57 3.50
N ASN A 182 -9.11 5.32 4.38
CA ASN A 182 -8.46 6.11 5.43
C ASN A 182 -8.64 5.35 6.75
N CYS A 183 -7.67 4.50 7.08
CA CYS A 183 -7.72 3.69 8.29
C CYS A 183 -7.40 4.52 9.53
N SER A 184 -8.12 4.30 10.61
CA SER A 184 -7.68 4.70 11.95
C SER A 184 -6.64 3.70 12.48
N ASN A 185 -6.27 3.79 13.76
CA ASN A 185 -5.28 2.89 14.35
C ASN A 185 -5.69 1.42 14.24
N ASN A 186 -4.79 0.62 13.66
CA ASN A 186 -4.94 -0.82 13.56
C ASN A 186 -4.15 -1.49 14.68
N TYR A 187 -4.59 -2.67 15.12
CA TYR A 187 -3.88 -3.53 16.06
C TYR A 187 -4.14 -5.00 15.72
N GLY A 188 -3.22 -5.89 16.06
CA GLY A 188 -3.39 -7.31 15.81
C GLY A 188 -2.08 -8.08 15.66
N PRO A 189 -2.16 -9.35 15.22
CA PRO A 189 -1.00 -10.19 14.98
C PRO A 189 -0.04 -9.56 13.97
N TYR A 190 1.26 -9.79 14.17
CA TYR A 190 2.36 -9.27 13.34
C TYR A 190 2.59 -7.75 13.44
N GLN A 191 1.90 -7.04 14.34
CA GLN A 191 2.16 -5.63 14.59
C GLN A 191 3.59 -5.43 15.08
N PHE A 192 4.30 -4.46 14.48
CA PHE A 192 5.64 -4.12 14.91
C PHE A 192 5.58 -3.39 16.26
N PRO A 193 6.47 -3.70 17.24
CA PRO A 193 6.36 -3.19 18.61
C PRO A 193 6.49 -1.66 18.77
N GLU A 194 6.95 -0.98 17.73
CA GLU A 194 7.16 0.47 17.71
C GLU A 194 5.86 1.30 17.57
N LYS A 195 4.74 0.63 17.29
CA LYS A 195 3.44 1.28 17.02
C LYS A 195 2.33 0.74 17.91
#